data_53baf2963bb8998efcd622b976058042
#
_entry.id   53baf2963bb8998efcd622b976058042
#
_cell.length_a   1.000
_cell.length_b   1.000
_cell.length_c   1.000
_cell.angle_alpha   90.00
_cell.angle_beta   90.00
_cell.angle_gamma   90.00
#
_symmetry.space_group_name_H-M   'P 1'
#
loop_
_entity.id
_entity.type
_entity.pdbx_description
1 polymer ?
#
loop_
_entity_poly.entity_id
_entity_poly.type
_entity_poly.pdbx_seq_one_letter_code
_entity_poly.pdbx_strand_id
1 'polypeptide(L)'
;QLHPELKDDQSLQSLTQYCTEIDHFGEIHWPEADHVRYEFMLHELIRGLEFQDPHSDEQQLHFGFTCLDSVYASLTLRHKAQELLEQEGRPFELPEPKALAIETSNDDTLKLAQKQGYELVVRKDPKLGSIRIKLRPDTQFDLKPVADLIHQHDTEGTWYYHPSGKMFLNGSSKHRDQRPSPLTLAEVVEIIKQAYAK
;
A
#
# COMPACT_ATOMS: atom_id res chain seq x y z
N GLN A 1 8.54 20.06 -27.04
CA GLN A 1 8.30 19.81 -25.60
C GLN A 1 8.62 21.08 -24.83
N LEU A 2 7.64 21.62 -24.08
CA LEU A 2 7.78 22.86 -23.31
C LEU A 2 8.66 22.67 -22.05
N HIS A 3 8.68 21.45 -21.47
CA HIS A 3 9.34 21.11 -20.22
C HIS A 3 10.08 19.76 -20.35
N PRO A 4 11.27 19.73 -20.98
CA PRO A 4 12.03 18.50 -21.17
C PRO A 4 12.50 17.86 -19.85
N GLU A 5 12.65 18.66 -18.78
CA GLU A 5 13.01 18.21 -17.44
C GLU A 5 11.94 17.33 -16.78
N LEU A 6 10.69 17.41 -17.22
CA LEU A 6 9.56 16.60 -16.70
C LEU A 6 9.34 15.30 -17.49
N LYS A 7 10.15 15.05 -18.52
CA LYS A 7 9.95 13.92 -19.44
C LYS A 7 9.96 12.57 -18.71
N ASP A 8 10.81 12.43 -17.71
CA ASP A 8 11.03 11.16 -16.99
C ASP A 8 10.26 11.08 -15.66
N ASP A 9 9.37 12.05 -15.40
CA ASP A 9 8.49 12.04 -14.24
C ASP A 9 7.34 11.05 -14.42
N GLN A 10 7.48 9.87 -13.82
CA GLN A 10 6.49 8.77 -13.92
C GLN A 10 5.13 9.15 -13.32
N SER A 11 5.11 9.99 -12.29
CA SER A 11 3.88 10.43 -11.64
C SER A 11 3.10 11.37 -12.56
N LEU A 12 3.79 12.28 -13.21
CA LEU A 12 3.20 13.18 -14.19
C LEU A 12 2.74 12.43 -15.45
N GLN A 13 3.51 11.44 -15.90
CA GLN A 13 3.11 10.56 -17.01
C GLN A 13 1.82 9.83 -16.70
N SER A 14 1.71 9.21 -15.50
CA SER A 14 0.51 8.49 -15.06
C SER A 14 -0.71 9.42 -14.97
N LEU A 15 -0.51 10.64 -14.47
CA LEU A 15 -1.55 11.65 -14.37
C LEU A 15 -2.03 12.11 -15.76
N THR A 16 -1.07 12.38 -16.66
CA THR A 16 -1.38 12.80 -18.04
C THR A 16 -2.10 11.68 -18.80
N GLN A 17 -1.69 10.42 -18.60
CA GLN A 17 -2.38 9.27 -19.21
C GLN A 17 -3.83 9.19 -18.77
N TYR A 18 -4.09 9.34 -17.46
CA TYR A 18 -5.45 9.36 -16.93
C TYR A 18 -6.29 10.49 -17.55
N CYS A 19 -5.77 11.72 -17.59
CA CYS A 19 -6.48 12.85 -18.18
C CYS A 19 -6.78 12.60 -19.68
N THR A 20 -5.82 12.05 -20.43
CA THR A 20 -6.00 11.71 -21.84
C THR A 20 -7.07 10.63 -22.03
N GLU A 21 -7.10 9.63 -21.16
CA GLU A 21 -8.10 8.57 -21.21
C GLU A 21 -9.51 9.10 -20.97
N ILE A 22 -9.69 9.96 -19.98
CA ILE A 22 -10.98 10.62 -19.71
C ILE A 22 -11.39 11.54 -20.85
N ASP A 23 -10.47 12.33 -21.40
CA ASP A 23 -10.74 13.25 -22.52
C ASP A 23 -11.20 12.52 -23.80
N HIS A 24 -10.81 11.25 -23.94
CA HIS A 24 -11.21 10.40 -25.07
C HIS A 24 -12.35 9.42 -24.72
N PHE A 25 -13.04 9.61 -23.61
CA PHE A 25 -14.12 8.72 -23.12
C PHE A 25 -13.67 7.27 -22.94
N GLY A 26 -12.40 7.05 -22.59
CA GLY A 26 -11.80 5.72 -22.42
C GLY A 26 -12.35 4.96 -21.22
N GLU A 27 -12.90 5.66 -20.24
CA GLU A 27 -13.51 5.10 -19.03
C GLU A 27 -14.67 4.14 -19.31
N ILE A 28 -15.35 4.30 -20.45
CA ILE A 28 -16.42 3.37 -20.84
C ILE A 28 -15.94 1.95 -21.11
N HIS A 29 -14.63 1.76 -21.30
CA HIS A 29 -13.99 0.47 -21.51
C HIS A 29 -13.37 -0.12 -20.23
N TRP A 30 -13.48 0.55 -19.10
CA TRP A 30 -12.94 0.05 -17.84
C TRP A 30 -13.70 -1.19 -17.36
N PRO A 31 -13.03 -2.10 -16.63
CA PRO A 31 -13.70 -3.27 -16.04
C PRO A 31 -14.88 -2.84 -15.18
N GLU A 32 -16.08 -3.40 -15.44
CA GLU A 32 -17.31 -3.03 -14.73
C GLU A 32 -17.57 -1.50 -14.79
N ALA A 33 -17.52 -0.93 -15.99
CA ALA A 33 -17.59 0.52 -16.20
C ALA A 33 -18.83 1.21 -15.59
N ASP A 34 -19.92 0.47 -15.39
CA ASP A 34 -21.16 0.92 -14.75
C ASP A 34 -21.14 0.86 -13.21
N HIS A 35 -20.02 0.40 -12.62
CA HIS A 35 -19.97 0.26 -11.18
C HIS A 35 -19.79 1.62 -10.47
N VAL A 36 -20.61 1.85 -9.45
CA VAL A 36 -20.66 3.12 -8.67
C VAL A 36 -19.32 3.59 -8.10
N ARG A 37 -18.31 2.70 -7.98
CA ARG A 37 -16.96 3.10 -7.53
C ARG A 37 -16.30 4.16 -8.41
N TYR A 38 -16.70 4.25 -9.68
CA TYR A 38 -16.15 5.22 -10.63
C TYR A 38 -16.68 6.63 -10.43
N GLU A 39 -17.82 6.78 -9.75
CA GLU A 39 -18.33 8.10 -9.31
C GLU A 39 -17.41 8.81 -8.29
N PHE A 40 -16.44 8.08 -7.71
CA PHE A 40 -15.43 8.65 -6.81
C PHE A 40 -14.15 9.11 -7.54
N MET A 41 -14.11 9.05 -8.86
CA MET A 41 -12.98 9.51 -9.65
C MET A 41 -12.95 11.04 -9.73
N LEU A 42 -11.73 11.60 -9.94
CA LEU A 42 -11.51 13.04 -9.87
C LEU A 42 -12.43 13.83 -10.81
N HIS A 43 -12.59 13.40 -12.07
CA HIS A 43 -13.42 14.07 -13.05
C HIS A 43 -14.90 14.08 -12.64
N GLU A 44 -15.40 13.01 -12.04
CA GLU A 44 -16.77 12.94 -11.54
C GLU A 44 -16.97 13.84 -10.30
N LEU A 45 -15.97 13.94 -9.44
CA LEU A 45 -16.03 14.86 -8.30
C LEU A 45 -16.08 16.33 -8.75
N ILE A 46 -15.30 16.70 -9.79
CA ILE A 46 -15.36 18.04 -10.39
C ILE A 46 -16.72 18.29 -11.01
N ARG A 47 -17.27 17.33 -11.78
CA ARG A 47 -18.60 17.41 -12.34
C ARG A 47 -19.69 17.54 -11.27
N GLY A 48 -19.54 16.82 -10.15
CA GLY A 48 -20.45 16.93 -9.01
C GLY A 48 -20.45 18.32 -8.38
N LEU A 49 -19.28 18.97 -8.30
CA LEU A 49 -19.15 20.33 -7.80
C LEU A 49 -19.81 21.34 -8.76
N GLU A 50 -19.57 21.21 -10.05
CA GLU A 50 -20.23 22.00 -11.09
C GLU A 50 -21.76 21.90 -11.00
N PHE A 51 -22.29 20.70 -10.78
CA PHE A 51 -23.72 20.48 -10.62
C PHE A 51 -24.29 21.17 -9.37
N GLN A 52 -23.53 21.26 -8.26
CA GLN A 52 -23.95 21.94 -7.05
C GLN A 52 -23.93 23.47 -7.19
N ASP A 53 -22.94 24.01 -7.87
CA ASP A 53 -22.77 25.45 -8.09
C ASP A 53 -22.23 25.73 -9.50
N PRO A 54 -23.11 25.83 -10.51
CA PRO A 54 -22.74 26.01 -11.90
C PRO A 54 -21.99 27.31 -12.23
N HIS A 55 -21.96 28.27 -11.29
CA HIS A 55 -21.40 29.61 -11.52
C HIS A 55 -20.10 29.85 -10.74
N SER A 56 -19.54 28.81 -10.11
CA SER A 56 -18.34 28.94 -9.29
C SER A 56 -17.09 28.38 -9.98
N ASP A 57 -16.75 28.88 -11.17
CA ASP A 57 -15.59 28.45 -11.96
C ASP A 57 -14.29 28.50 -11.16
N GLU A 58 -14.10 29.55 -10.35
CA GLU A 58 -12.89 29.70 -9.51
C GLU A 58 -12.78 28.58 -8.45
N GLN A 59 -13.92 28.25 -7.83
CA GLN A 59 -13.95 27.16 -6.84
C GLN A 59 -13.68 25.80 -7.49
N GLN A 60 -14.27 25.54 -8.63
CA GLN A 60 -14.06 24.31 -9.40
C GLN A 60 -12.60 24.17 -9.82
N LEU A 61 -12.00 25.25 -10.34
CA LEU A 61 -10.61 25.27 -10.74
C LEU A 61 -9.66 25.05 -9.55
N HIS A 62 -9.90 25.73 -8.44
CA HIS A 62 -9.11 25.56 -7.21
C HIS A 62 -9.20 24.13 -6.66
N PHE A 63 -10.39 23.57 -6.62
CA PHE A 63 -10.61 22.18 -6.21
C PHE A 63 -9.87 21.21 -7.15
N GLY A 64 -10.01 21.39 -8.45
CA GLY A 64 -9.32 20.57 -9.46
C GLY A 64 -7.80 20.58 -9.28
N PHE A 65 -7.17 21.73 -9.13
CA PHE A 65 -5.73 21.82 -8.88
C PHE A 65 -5.32 21.18 -7.56
N THR A 66 -6.08 21.40 -6.48
CA THR A 66 -5.80 20.76 -5.18
C THR A 66 -5.86 19.24 -5.29
N CYS A 67 -6.82 18.71 -6.03
CA CYS A 67 -6.93 17.28 -6.26
C CYS A 67 -5.78 16.75 -7.12
N LEU A 68 -5.39 17.46 -8.18
CA LEU A 68 -4.27 17.06 -9.05
C LEU A 68 -2.95 17.01 -8.27
N ASP A 69 -2.66 18.00 -7.42
CA ASP A 69 -1.48 18.01 -6.55
C ASP A 69 -1.50 16.82 -5.58
N SER A 70 -2.67 16.52 -5.02
CA SER A 70 -2.83 15.38 -4.09
C SER A 70 -2.64 14.03 -4.80
N VAL A 71 -3.17 13.88 -6.00
CA VAL A 71 -2.98 12.67 -6.82
C VAL A 71 -1.53 12.52 -7.23
N TYR A 72 -0.87 13.61 -7.67
CA TYR A 72 0.55 13.59 -8.01
C TYR A 72 1.41 13.12 -6.83
N ALA A 73 1.20 13.68 -5.64
CA ALA A 73 1.91 13.26 -4.43
C ALA A 73 1.66 11.76 -4.11
N SER A 74 0.43 11.29 -4.26
CA SER A 74 0.08 9.88 -4.06
C SER A 74 0.74 8.94 -5.08
N LEU A 75 0.79 9.35 -6.35
CA LEU A 75 1.48 8.62 -7.41
C LEU A 75 2.99 8.54 -7.16
N THR A 76 3.59 9.63 -6.69
CA THR A 76 5.02 9.67 -6.34
C THR A 76 5.35 8.67 -5.22
N LEU A 77 4.52 8.60 -4.18
CA LEU A 77 4.68 7.61 -3.12
C LEU A 77 4.52 6.17 -3.64
N ARG A 78 3.55 5.95 -4.54
CA ARG A 78 3.32 4.64 -5.17
C ARG A 78 4.50 4.21 -6.04
N HIS A 79 5.04 5.09 -6.90
CA HIS A 79 6.18 4.76 -7.75
C HIS A 79 7.41 4.43 -6.89
N LYS A 80 7.66 5.21 -5.84
CA LYS A 80 8.73 4.91 -4.89
C LYS A 80 8.54 3.56 -4.19
N ALA A 81 7.32 3.21 -3.82
CA ALA A 81 7.03 1.90 -3.23
C ALA A 81 7.26 0.77 -4.24
N GLN A 82 6.93 0.99 -5.52
CA GLN A 82 7.18 0.04 -6.60
C GLN A 82 8.68 -0.21 -6.79
N GLU A 83 9.48 0.83 -6.89
CA GLU A 83 10.95 0.73 -7.00
C GLU A 83 11.56 -0.03 -5.83
N LEU A 84 11.10 0.26 -4.59
CA LEU A 84 11.57 -0.44 -3.40
C LEU A 84 11.21 -1.93 -3.43
N LEU A 85 10.00 -2.28 -3.88
CA LEU A 85 9.61 -3.69 -4.01
C LEU A 85 10.44 -4.44 -5.05
N GLU A 86 10.78 -3.80 -6.16
CA GLU A 86 11.61 -4.38 -7.22
C GLU A 86 13.06 -4.58 -6.78
N GLN A 87 13.61 -3.64 -6.01
CA GLN A 87 15.01 -3.66 -5.60
C GLN A 87 15.25 -4.46 -4.30
N GLU A 88 14.36 -4.31 -3.32
CA GLU A 88 14.55 -4.80 -1.94
C GLU A 88 13.56 -5.90 -1.55
N GLY A 89 12.49 -6.08 -2.32
CA GLY A 89 11.50 -7.13 -2.06
C GLY A 89 12.11 -8.52 -2.21
N ARG A 90 11.91 -9.37 -1.20
CA ARG A 90 12.42 -10.75 -1.14
C ARG A 90 11.27 -11.72 -1.02
N PRO A 91 10.79 -12.30 -2.13
CA PRO A 91 9.86 -13.41 -2.05
C PRO A 91 10.48 -14.58 -1.28
N PHE A 92 9.66 -15.27 -0.50
CA PHE A 92 10.08 -16.49 0.18
C PHE A 92 9.03 -17.57 0.05
N GLU A 93 9.49 -18.83 0.01
CA GLU A 93 8.65 -19.98 -0.24
C GLU A 93 7.91 -20.39 1.04
N LEU A 94 6.61 -20.56 0.89
CA LEU A 94 5.71 -21.26 1.79
C LEU A 94 4.94 -22.28 0.96
N PRO A 95 4.46 -23.40 1.55
CA PRO A 95 3.49 -24.27 0.84
C PRO A 95 2.30 -23.48 0.31
N GLU A 96 1.80 -22.58 1.13
CA GLU A 96 0.83 -21.49 0.94
C GLU A 96 0.89 -20.62 2.20
N PRO A 97 0.67 -19.30 2.16
CA PRO A 97 0.34 -18.42 1.03
C PRO A 97 1.59 -17.89 0.28
N LYS A 98 1.40 -17.25 -0.90
CA LYS A 98 2.49 -16.53 -1.58
C LYS A 98 2.97 -15.37 -0.73
N ALA A 99 4.27 -15.35 -0.40
CA ALA A 99 4.82 -14.48 0.62
C ALA A 99 5.97 -13.59 0.14
N LEU A 100 6.10 -12.39 0.73
CA LEU A 100 7.18 -11.45 0.48
C LEU A 100 7.63 -10.78 1.78
N ALA A 101 8.94 -10.63 1.93
CA ALA A 101 9.58 -9.87 3.00
C ALA A 101 10.31 -8.65 2.43
N ILE A 102 10.28 -7.52 3.16
CA ILE A 102 11.00 -6.31 2.77
C ILE A 102 11.46 -5.53 4.01
N GLU A 103 12.66 -4.95 3.90
CA GLU A 103 13.17 -4.03 4.92
C GLU A 103 13.13 -2.60 4.39
N THR A 104 12.18 -1.80 4.88
CA THR A 104 11.96 -0.42 4.43
C THR A 104 11.11 0.36 5.43
N SER A 105 11.30 1.70 5.46
CA SER A 105 10.43 2.61 6.20
C SER A 105 9.15 2.97 5.44
N ASN A 106 9.02 2.58 4.17
CA ASN A 106 7.85 2.90 3.34
C ASN A 106 6.71 1.89 3.57
N ASP A 107 5.63 2.35 4.21
CA ASP A 107 4.45 1.52 4.52
C ASP A 107 3.61 1.13 3.29
N ASP A 108 3.67 1.92 2.21
CA ASP A 108 2.89 1.66 1.00
C ASP A 108 3.33 0.38 0.28
N THR A 109 4.57 -0.08 0.53
CA THR A 109 5.08 -1.35 0.02
C THR A 109 4.22 -2.54 0.43
N LEU A 110 3.67 -2.57 1.66
CA LEU A 110 2.79 -3.63 2.14
C LEU A 110 1.53 -3.78 1.27
N LYS A 111 0.83 -2.66 1.08
CA LYS A 111 -0.41 -2.64 0.30
C LYS A 111 -0.16 -2.91 -1.19
N LEU A 112 0.94 -2.38 -1.72
CA LEU A 112 1.30 -2.57 -3.11
C LEU A 112 1.68 -4.02 -3.40
N ALA A 113 2.50 -4.64 -2.55
CA ALA A 113 2.84 -6.06 -2.67
C ALA A 113 1.59 -6.96 -2.65
N GLN A 114 0.63 -6.66 -1.76
CA GLN A 114 -0.64 -7.39 -1.72
C GLN A 114 -1.46 -7.22 -3.01
N LYS A 115 -1.46 -6.03 -3.62
CA LYS A 115 -2.08 -5.79 -4.93
C LYS A 115 -1.37 -6.54 -6.07
N GLN A 116 -0.08 -6.83 -5.93
CA GLN A 116 0.72 -7.63 -6.87
C GLN A 116 0.57 -9.14 -6.66
N GLY A 117 -0.33 -9.56 -5.76
CA GLY A 117 -0.68 -10.96 -5.57
C GLY A 117 0.07 -11.67 -4.43
N TYR A 118 0.86 -10.96 -3.63
CA TYR A 118 1.39 -11.54 -2.40
C TYR A 118 0.30 -11.56 -1.32
N GLU A 119 0.01 -12.74 -0.80
CA GLU A 119 -1.02 -12.90 0.23
C GLU A 119 -0.49 -12.58 1.62
N LEU A 120 0.78 -12.88 1.88
CA LEU A 120 1.47 -12.58 3.13
C LEU A 120 2.62 -11.62 2.85
N VAL A 121 2.67 -10.49 3.56
CA VAL A 121 3.75 -9.52 3.44
C VAL A 121 4.29 -9.16 4.81
N VAL A 122 5.61 -9.23 4.94
CA VAL A 122 6.36 -8.85 6.15
C VAL A 122 7.22 -7.64 5.84
N ARG A 123 7.07 -6.59 6.64
CA ARG A 123 7.95 -5.41 6.58
C ARG A 123 8.63 -5.15 7.91
N LYS A 124 9.93 -4.96 7.89
CA LYS A 124 10.68 -4.39 9.02
C LYS A 124 11.11 -2.97 8.69
N ASP A 125 10.91 -2.05 9.61
CA ASP A 125 11.41 -0.69 9.51
C ASP A 125 12.86 -0.65 10.02
N PRO A 126 13.85 -0.31 9.17
CA PRO A 126 15.26 -0.30 9.58
C PRO A 126 15.59 0.83 10.56
N LYS A 127 14.76 1.89 10.63
CA LYS A 127 14.99 3.03 11.51
C LYS A 127 14.30 2.87 12.86
N LEU A 128 13.05 2.38 12.85
CA LEU A 128 12.22 2.24 14.05
C LEU A 128 12.30 0.84 14.65
N GLY A 129 12.84 -0.15 13.93
CA GLY A 129 12.86 -1.54 14.33
C GLY A 129 11.47 -2.21 14.32
N SER A 130 10.41 -1.46 14.01
CA SER A 130 9.03 -1.99 14.02
C SER A 130 8.81 -3.00 12.91
N ILE A 131 8.00 -4.04 13.21
CA ILE A 131 7.69 -5.11 12.27
C ILE A 131 6.18 -5.16 12.02
N ARG A 132 5.79 -5.34 10.76
CA ARG A 132 4.40 -5.50 10.35
C ARG A 132 4.26 -6.76 9.51
N ILE A 133 3.41 -7.66 9.95
CA ILE A 133 3.04 -8.88 9.25
C ILE A 133 1.57 -8.76 8.87
N LYS A 134 1.28 -8.83 7.57
CA LYS A 134 -0.09 -8.69 7.06
C LYS A 134 -0.43 -9.78 6.07
N LEU A 135 -1.60 -10.35 6.25
CA LEU A 135 -2.28 -11.17 5.26
C LEU A 135 -3.29 -10.33 4.46
N ARG A 136 -3.53 -10.72 3.23
CA ARG A 136 -4.65 -10.18 2.44
C ARG A 136 -5.98 -10.51 3.13
N PRO A 137 -6.95 -9.59 3.11
CA PRO A 137 -8.25 -9.83 3.77
C PRO A 137 -9.03 -11.03 3.21
N ASP A 138 -8.83 -11.36 1.94
CA ASP A 138 -9.55 -12.41 1.20
C ASP A 138 -8.94 -13.81 1.33
N THR A 139 -7.74 -13.93 1.94
CA THR A 139 -7.13 -15.25 2.16
C THR A 139 -7.80 -16.01 3.29
N GLN A 140 -7.74 -17.36 3.26
CA GLN A 140 -8.23 -18.23 4.33
C GLN A 140 -7.24 -18.39 5.48
N PHE A 141 -5.98 -17.95 5.30
CA PHE A 141 -4.95 -18.04 6.33
C PHE A 141 -5.18 -17.09 7.50
N ASP A 142 -4.59 -17.44 8.64
CA ASP A 142 -4.62 -16.67 9.88
C ASP A 142 -3.22 -16.56 10.47
N LEU A 143 -2.89 -15.40 11.06
CA LEU A 143 -1.59 -15.15 11.68
C LEU A 143 -1.46 -15.70 13.09
N LYS A 144 -2.47 -16.40 13.64
CA LYS A 144 -2.40 -16.94 15.00
C LYS A 144 -1.21 -17.88 15.22
N PRO A 145 -0.91 -18.85 14.31
CA PRO A 145 0.26 -19.70 14.46
C PRO A 145 1.58 -18.92 14.46
N VAL A 146 1.68 -17.87 13.63
CA VAL A 146 2.83 -16.98 13.57
C VAL A 146 2.98 -16.19 14.88
N ALA A 147 1.88 -15.64 15.39
CA ALA A 147 1.86 -14.88 16.64
C ALA A 147 2.28 -15.75 17.82
N ASP A 148 1.79 -16.99 17.90
CA ASP A 148 2.13 -17.91 18.98
C ASP A 148 3.64 -18.26 18.99
N LEU A 149 4.22 -18.48 17.83
CA LEU A 149 5.66 -18.75 17.73
C LEU A 149 6.50 -17.49 18.00
N ILE A 150 6.11 -16.32 17.47
CA ILE A 150 6.85 -15.08 17.74
C ILE A 150 6.85 -14.78 19.24
N HIS A 151 5.74 -14.94 19.96
CA HIS A 151 5.70 -14.74 21.41
C HIS A 151 6.61 -15.71 22.21
N GLN A 152 6.96 -16.86 21.65
CA GLN A 152 7.94 -17.78 22.25
C GLN A 152 9.39 -17.30 22.01
N HIS A 153 9.66 -16.64 20.89
CA HIS A 153 10.99 -16.19 20.50
C HIS A 153 11.29 -14.73 20.89
N ASP A 154 10.27 -13.90 21.03
CA ASP A 154 10.38 -12.48 21.37
C ASP A 154 9.56 -12.16 22.62
N THR A 155 10.28 -12.06 23.74
CA THR A 155 9.71 -11.66 25.05
C THR A 155 9.87 -10.17 25.33
N GLU A 156 10.59 -9.42 24.47
CA GLU A 156 10.90 -8.00 24.68
C GLU A 156 9.99 -7.08 23.88
N GLY A 157 9.68 -7.46 22.65
CA GLY A 157 8.87 -6.66 21.74
C GLY A 157 7.41 -6.56 22.17
N THR A 158 6.80 -5.39 21.94
CA THR A 158 5.37 -5.22 22.17
C THR A 158 4.63 -5.54 20.88
N TRP A 159 3.88 -6.63 20.89
CA TRP A 159 3.14 -7.12 19.73
C TRP A 159 1.63 -6.96 19.90
N TYR A 160 0.95 -6.61 18.82
CA TYR A 160 -0.49 -6.51 18.74
C TYR A 160 -1.04 -7.45 17.67
N TYR A 161 -1.87 -8.41 18.10
CA TYR A 161 -2.60 -9.29 17.21
C TYR A 161 -4.00 -8.69 16.95
N HIS A 162 -4.30 -8.40 15.70
CA HIS A 162 -5.59 -7.82 15.34
C HIS A 162 -6.68 -8.91 15.32
N PRO A 163 -7.90 -8.64 15.83
CA PRO A 163 -8.99 -9.62 15.93
C PRO A 163 -9.39 -10.27 14.59
N SER A 164 -9.11 -9.62 13.46
CA SER A 164 -9.35 -10.22 12.13
C SER A 164 -8.43 -11.39 11.80
N GLY A 165 -7.37 -11.64 12.57
CA GLY A 165 -6.35 -12.63 12.24
C GLY A 165 -5.43 -12.26 11.08
N LYS A 166 -5.64 -11.08 10.44
CA LYS A 166 -4.94 -10.68 9.22
C LYS A 166 -3.78 -9.70 9.44
N MET A 167 -3.60 -9.21 10.66
CA MET A 167 -2.51 -8.29 11.00
C MET A 167 -1.89 -8.66 12.34
N PHE A 168 -0.54 -8.69 12.36
CA PHE A 168 0.26 -8.85 13.55
C PHE A 168 1.38 -7.82 13.52
N LEU A 169 1.39 -6.91 14.49
CA LEU A 169 2.12 -5.66 14.42
C LEU A 169 3.00 -5.49 15.65
N ASN A 170 4.26 -5.12 15.43
CA ASN A 170 5.18 -4.73 16.50
C ASN A 170 5.58 -3.28 16.33
N GLY A 171 5.37 -2.50 17.36
CA GLY A 171 5.73 -1.09 17.40
C GLY A 171 4.95 -0.22 16.40
N SER A 172 4.91 1.06 16.69
CA SER A 172 4.26 2.04 15.83
C SER A 172 4.83 3.43 16.13
N SER A 173 5.01 4.27 15.13
CA SER A 173 5.38 5.68 15.33
C SER A 173 4.33 6.46 16.13
N LYS A 174 3.09 5.96 16.18
CA LYS A 174 1.97 6.57 16.93
C LYS A 174 1.95 6.17 18.42
N HIS A 175 2.60 5.06 18.76
CA HIS A 175 2.65 4.50 20.12
C HIS A 175 4.10 4.37 20.56
N ARG A 176 4.64 5.45 21.13
CA ARG A 176 6.05 5.55 21.52
C ARG A 176 6.45 4.68 22.72
N ASP A 177 5.47 4.18 23.46
CA ASP A 177 5.61 3.24 24.56
C ASP A 177 5.79 1.79 24.12
N GLN A 178 5.56 1.49 22.85
CA GLN A 178 5.74 0.16 22.30
C GLN A 178 7.23 -0.13 22.04
N ARG A 179 7.69 -1.29 22.53
CA ARG A 179 9.06 -1.74 22.33
C ARG A 179 9.22 -2.41 20.97
N PRO A 180 10.19 -1.97 20.15
CA PRO A 180 10.52 -2.68 18.92
C PRO A 180 10.97 -4.11 19.21
N SER A 181 10.72 -5.01 18.29
CA SER A 181 11.21 -6.38 18.36
C SER A 181 12.71 -6.45 18.06
N PRO A 182 13.52 -7.20 18.84
CA PRO A 182 14.91 -7.45 18.52
C PRO A 182 15.09 -8.37 17.32
N LEU A 183 14.04 -9.10 16.91
CA LEU A 183 14.11 -10.05 15.79
C LEU A 183 14.48 -9.35 14.48
N THR A 184 15.40 -9.93 13.75
CA THR A 184 15.73 -9.55 12.37
C THR A 184 14.60 -9.96 11.41
N LEU A 185 14.57 -9.35 10.22
CA LEU A 185 13.62 -9.75 9.19
C LEU A 185 13.79 -11.23 8.81
N ALA A 186 15.04 -11.72 8.76
CA ALA A 186 15.33 -13.11 8.43
C ALA A 186 14.77 -14.08 9.49
N GLU A 187 14.95 -13.79 10.79
CA GLU A 187 14.40 -14.60 11.88
C GLU A 187 12.87 -14.65 11.82
N VAL A 188 12.22 -13.51 11.56
CA VAL A 188 10.76 -13.47 11.39
C VAL A 188 10.30 -14.31 10.20
N VAL A 189 11.03 -14.28 9.07
CA VAL A 189 10.72 -15.12 7.91
C VAL A 189 10.84 -16.60 8.25
N GLU A 190 11.88 -17.01 8.99
CA GLU A 190 12.04 -18.42 9.40
C GLU A 190 10.95 -18.87 10.38
N ILE A 191 10.53 -18.02 11.32
CA ILE A 191 9.39 -18.28 12.20
C ILE A 191 8.09 -18.46 11.40
N ILE A 192 7.87 -17.63 10.37
CA ILE A 192 6.69 -17.75 9.50
C ILE A 192 6.74 -19.08 8.73
N LYS A 193 7.88 -19.44 8.16
CA LYS A 193 8.06 -20.74 7.49
C LYS A 193 7.72 -21.89 8.42
N GLN A 194 8.22 -21.85 9.64
CA GLN A 194 7.93 -22.86 10.66
C GLN A 194 6.44 -22.94 11.01
N ALA A 195 5.77 -21.77 11.10
CA ALA A 195 4.34 -21.69 11.42
C ALA A 195 3.45 -22.36 10.35
N TYR A 196 3.85 -22.30 9.08
CA TYR A 196 3.09 -22.83 7.94
C TYR A 196 3.71 -24.10 7.32
N ALA A 197 4.72 -24.69 7.94
CA ALA A 197 5.38 -25.93 7.47
C ALA A 197 4.53 -27.21 7.60
N LYS A 198 3.25 -27.10 8.06
CA LYS A 198 2.39 -28.25 8.35
C LYS A 198 1.43 -28.56 7.22
#